data_c3a1f25df8f85eb5b3ae42920108daa9
#
_entry.id   c3a1f25df8f85eb5b3ae42920108daa9
#
_cell.length_a   1.000
_cell.length_b   1.000
_cell.length_c   1.000
_cell.angle_alpha   90.00
_cell.angle_beta   90.00
_cell.angle_gamma   90.00
#
_symmetry.space_group_name_H-M   'P 1'
#
loop_
_entity.id
_entity.type
_entity.pdbx_description
1 polymer ?
#
loop_
_entity_poly.entity_id
_entity_poly.type
_entity_poly.pdbx_seq_one_letter_code
_entity_poly.pdbx_strand_id
1 'polypeptide(L)'
;FQRDIVAYRVQQEELMGPDVFLLDQTTPTDSYTTQKEQEVARWVLTNNKRAGAGTETLSDACCTYLSVRTGKQVYGVVGIAASDKPLDSFETSILFSVLGECALALENQKNLEEKEAAAVLAKNEQLRANLLRSISHDLRTPLTSISGNANNLLSNGNLFDTKTKEQMYTDIYDDAMWLINLVENLLSVSRLEEGRMNLHVSTELMDEIVAEALRHINRKSVEYHLNVQSSEEYLLVQVDAKLIIQVIINIVDNAIKYTPPGSEIDI
;
A
#
# COMPACT_ATOMS: atom_id res chain seq x y z
N PHE A 1 5.74 24.82 35.49
CA PHE A 1 5.39 24.08 36.73
C PHE A 1 6.60 23.67 37.54
N GLN A 2 7.82 23.65 36.98
CA GLN A 2 9.04 23.19 37.64
C GLN A 2 8.87 21.84 38.36
N ARG A 3 8.29 20.85 37.69
CA ARG A 3 8.01 19.50 38.16
C ARG A 3 8.30 18.49 37.10
N ASP A 4 8.65 17.27 37.50
CA ASP A 4 8.77 16.15 36.60
C ASP A 4 7.41 15.75 36.03
N ILE A 5 7.39 15.31 34.79
CA ILE A 5 6.18 14.92 34.08
C ILE A 5 6.36 13.50 33.56
N VAL A 6 5.31 12.71 33.70
CA VAL A 6 5.20 11.36 33.15
C VAL A 6 4.07 11.32 32.16
N ALA A 7 4.30 10.86 30.95
CA ALA A 7 3.29 10.80 29.92
C ALA A 7 3.07 9.38 29.43
N TYR A 8 1.82 8.98 29.31
CA TYR A 8 1.40 7.73 28.70
C TYR A 8 0.55 8.05 27.47
N ARG A 9 0.85 7.39 26.37
CA ARG A 9 -0.01 7.43 25.17
C ARG A 9 -1.04 6.32 25.24
N VAL A 10 -2.22 6.54 24.65
CA VAL A 10 -3.26 5.52 24.53
C VAL A 10 -3.28 5.00 23.12
N GLN A 11 -3.09 3.69 22.95
CA GLN A 11 -3.18 3.01 21.66
C GLN A 11 -4.04 1.75 21.85
N GLN A 12 -5.08 1.59 21.04
CA GLN A 12 -6.02 0.46 21.13
C GLN A 12 -6.57 0.24 22.56
N GLU A 13 -6.91 1.34 23.26
CA GLU A 13 -7.40 1.35 24.64
C GLU A 13 -6.39 0.89 25.72
N GLU A 14 -5.13 0.69 25.35
CA GLU A 14 -4.05 0.35 26.27
C GLU A 14 -3.08 1.53 26.46
N LEU A 15 -2.46 1.58 27.64
CA LEU A 15 -1.42 2.56 27.95
C LEU A 15 -0.07 2.10 27.40
N MET A 16 0.55 2.96 26.60
CA MET A 16 1.91 2.81 26.09
C MET A 16 2.84 3.81 26.78
N GLY A 17 4.02 3.39 27.12
CA GLY A 17 5.01 4.19 27.86
C GLY A 17 5.28 3.59 29.24
N PRO A 18 5.81 4.37 30.20
CA PRO A 18 5.81 5.84 30.27
C PRO A 18 6.97 6.53 29.56
N ASP A 19 6.72 7.72 29.03
CA ASP A 19 7.75 8.69 28.69
C ASP A 19 7.93 9.63 29.90
N VAL A 20 9.15 9.69 30.46
CA VAL A 20 9.45 10.49 31.69
C VAL A 20 10.27 11.72 31.30
N PHE A 21 9.78 12.88 31.68
CA PHE A 21 10.43 14.18 31.48
C PHE A 21 10.85 14.77 32.81
N LEU A 22 12.15 14.73 33.10
CA LEU A 22 12.73 15.23 34.36
C LEU A 22 13.10 16.70 34.22
N LEU A 23 12.75 17.49 35.21
CA LEU A 23 13.18 18.87 35.32
C LEU A 23 14.67 18.94 35.66
N ASP A 24 15.14 18.05 36.51
CA ASP A 24 16.52 17.94 36.95
C ASP A 24 16.94 16.47 36.80
N GLN A 25 18.17 16.24 36.32
CA GLN A 25 18.70 14.88 36.10
C GLN A 25 19.07 14.14 37.40
N THR A 26 18.78 14.73 38.55
CA THR A 26 19.11 14.16 39.86
C THR A 26 18.06 13.13 40.34
N THR A 27 16.84 13.15 39.83
CA THR A 27 15.77 12.21 40.20
C THR A 27 15.86 10.92 39.36
N PRO A 28 15.88 9.73 40.03
CA PRO A 28 15.88 8.47 39.25
C PRO A 28 14.56 8.29 38.51
N THR A 29 14.61 8.01 37.23
CA THR A 29 13.42 7.69 36.42
C THR A 29 12.63 6.49 36.92
N ASP A 30 13.30 5.55 37.59
CA ASP A 30 12.70 4.33 38.16
C ASP A 30 11.59 4.63 39.16
N SER A 31 11.64 5.80 39.87
CA SER A 31 10.59 6.20 40.80
C SER A 31 9.23 6.40 40.12
N TYR A 32 9.21 6.78 38.85
CA TYR A 32 8.01 7.10 38.09
C TYR A 32 7.54 5.95 37.16
N THR A 33 8.33 4.86 37.05
CA THR A 33 8.03 3.73 36.19
C THR A 33 7.58 2.48 36.91
N THR A 34 7.31 2.61 38.22
CA THR A 34 6.88 1.49 39.08
C THR A 34 5.53 0.94 38.61
N GLN A 35 5.26 -0.33 38.92
CA GLN A 35 3.97 -0.95 38.67
C GLN A 35 2.82 -0.19 39.31
N LYS A 36 3.05 0.38 40.50
CA LYS A 36 2.07 1.18 41.22
C LYS A 36 1.66 2.44 40.46
N GLU A 37 2.62 3.17 39.88
CA GLU A 37 2.35 4.35 39.07
C GLU A 37 1.57 3.99 37.81
N GLN A 38 1.89 2.85 37.15
CA GLN A 38 1.17 2.34 35.98
C GLN A 38 -0.29 1.95 36.32
N GLU A 39 -0.52 1.37 37.51
CA GLU A 39 -1.87 1.03 37.98
C GLU A 39 -2.72 2.29 38.18
N VAL A 40 -2.14 3.36 38.76
CA VAL A 40 -2.84 4.65 38.91
C VAL A 40 -3.16 5.25 37.55
N ALA A 41 -2.22 5.23 36.60
CA ALA A 41 -2.44 5.73 35.24
C ALA A 41 -3.55 4.94 34.50
N ARG A 42 -3.59 3.61 34.65
CA ARG A 42 -4.68 2.76 34.13
C ARG A 42 -6.02 3.08 34.77
N TRP A 43 -6.03 3.32 36.08
CA TRP A 43 -7.26 3.70 36.77
C TRP A 43 -7.81 5.02 36.21
N VAL A 44 -6.92 6.01 35.96
CA VAL A 44 -7.29 7.30 35.35
C VAL A 44 -7.84 7.11 33.92
N LEU A 45 -7.22 6.24 33.11
CA LEU A 45 -7.71 5.90 31.78
C LEU A 45 -9.14 5.35 31.84
N THR A 46 -9.39 4.39 32.75
CA THR A 46 -10.68 3.68 32.81
C THR A 46 -11.78 4.57 33.42
N ASN A 47 -11.47 5.30 34.50
CA ASN A 47 -12.48 6.05 35.23
C ASN A 47 -12.61 7.51 34.79
N ASN A 48 -11.68 8.00 34.00
CA ASN A 48 -11.64 9.36 33.47
C ASN A 48 -11.69 10.44 34.57
N LYS A 49 -11.08 10.15 35.73
CA LYS A 49 -10.98 11.01 36.88
C LYS A 49 -9.52 11.09 37.31
N ARG A 50 -9.13 12.23 37.92
CA ARG A 50 -7.79 12.39 38.50
C ARG A 50 -7.57 11.40 39.65
N ALA A 51 -6.36 10.87 39.78
CA ALA A 51 -5.95 9.99 40.86
C ALA A 51 -4.46 10.17 41.17
N GLY A 52 -4.00 9.62 42.29
CA GLY A 52 -2.61 9.70 42.70
C GLY A 52 -2.39 10.75 43.78
N ALA A 53 -1.15 11.20 43.92
CA ALA A 53 -0.70 12.11 44.95
C ALA A 53 -1.61 13.34 45.09
N GLY A 54 -1.99 13.68 46.31
CA GLY A 54 -2.85 14.84 46.60
C GLY A 54 -4.31 14.68 46.19
N THR A 55 -4.76 13.46 45.88
CA THR A 55 -6.17 13.13 45.60
C THR A 55 -6.71 12.13 46.63
N GLU A 56 -8.04 11.96 46.66
CA GLU A 56 -8.67 10.96 47.56
C GLU A 56 -8.52 9.52 47.02
N THR A 57 -8.06 9.35 45.78
CA THR A 57 -7.97 8.06 45.11
C THR A 57 -6.52 7.71 44.79
N LEU A 58 -6.05 6.57 45.33
CA LEU A 58 -4.69 6.05 45.13
C LEU A 58 -3.61 7.09 45.49
N SER A 59 -3.81 7.76 46.64
CA SER A 59 -3.01 8.90 47.14
C SER A 59 -1.53 8.61 47.39
N ASP A 60 -1.17 7.34 47.51
CA ASP A 60 0.20 6.90 47.80
C ASP A 60 1.12 6.88 46.56
N ALA A 61 0.69 7.34 45.41
CA ALA A 61 1.51 7.47 44.20
C ALA A 61 2.46 8.67 44.31
N CYS A 62 3.54 8.65 43.52
CA CYS A 62 4.48 9.75 43.43
C CYS A 62 3.96 10.91 42.57
N CYS A 63 3.01 10.64 41.68
CA CYS A 63 2.45 11.62 40.76
C CYS A 63 0.93 11.80 40.94
N THR A 64 0.43 12.98 40.59
CA THR A 64 -1.00 13.20 40.29
C THR A 64 -1.25 12.96 38.81
N TYR A 65 -2.11 12.01 38.50
CA TYR A 65 -2.44 11.61 37.13
C TYR A 65 -3.75 12.23 36.65
N LEU A 66 -3.73 12.70 35.38
CA LEU A 66 -4.85 13.35 34.72
C LEU A 66 -4.99 12.78 33.29
N SER A 67 -6.22 12.65 32.82
CA SER A 67 -6.48 12.23 31.43
C SER A 67 -6.36 13.41 30.47
N VAL A 68 -5.70 13.15 29.33
CA VAL A 68 -5.66 14.01 28.14
C VAL A 68 -6.82 13.56 27.26
N ARG A 69 -7.91 14.34 27.21
CA ARG A 69 -9.17 13.88 26.60
C ARG A 69 -9.94 14.98 25.91
N THR A 70 -10.73 14.58 24.92
CA THR A 70 -11.79 15.41 24.32
C THR A 70 -13.13 14.69 24.52
N GLY A 71 -14.04 15.28 25.28
CA GLY A 71 -15.31 14.63 25.63
C GLY A 71 -15.10 13.32 26.43
N LYS A 72 -15.52 12.20 25.84
CA LYS A 72 -15.35 10.86 26.43
C LYS A 72 -14.09 10.14 25.99
N GLN A 73 -13.46 10.56 24.88
CA GLN A 73 -12.29 9.91 24.32
C GLN A 73 -11.02 10.36 25.05
N VAL A 74 -10.25 9.41 25.58
CA VAL A 74 -8.95 9.63 26.21
C VAL A 74 -7.85 9.29 25.20
N TYR A 75 -6.92 10.23 25.00
CA TYR A 75 -5.77 10.09 24.08
C TYR A 75 -4.47 9.82 24.82
N GLY A 76 -4.42 10.14 26.11
CA GLY A 76 -3.26 9.93 26.94
C GLY A 76 -3.56 10.16 28.42
N VAL A 77 -2.58 9.83 29.26
CA VAL A 77 -2.60 10.11 30.69
C VAL A 77 -1.30 10.81 31.03
N VAL A 78 -1.38 11.91 31.76
CA VAL A 78 -0.21 12.68 32.21
C VAL A 78 -0.16 12.66 33.72
N GLY A 79 0.98 12.25 34.27
CA GLY A 79 1.33 12.34 35.69
C GLY A 79 2.23 13.54 35.94
N ILE A 80 1.96 14.26 36.97
CA ILE A 80 2.76 15.39 37.47
C ILE A 80 3.29 15.02 38.85
N ALA A 81 4.61 15.06 39.00
CA ALA A 81 5.25 14.70 40.26
C ALA A 81 4.75 15.57 41.42
N ALA A 82 4.48 14.91 42.54
CA ALA A 82 4.10 15.58 43.76
C ALA A 82 5.27 16.45 44.27
N SER A 83 4.94 17.58 44.85
CA SER A 83 5.88 18.48 45.49
C SER A 83 5.30 18.90 46.83
N ASP A 84 6.15 19.36 47.77
CA ASP A 84 5.74 19.88 49.07
C ASP A 84 4.75 21.03 48.97
N LYS A 85 4.76 21.74 47.83
CA LYS A 85 3.83 22.82 47.53
C LYS A 85 2.78 22.34 46.50
N PRO A 86 1.49 22.26 46.87
CA PRO A 86 0.43 21.89 45.95
C PRO A 86 0.32 22.92 44.82
N LEU A 87 -0.23 22.49 43.66
CA LEU A 87 -0.54 23.37 42.54
C LEU A 87 -1.58 24.41 43.00
N ASP A 88 -1.31 25.68 42.73
CA ASP A 88 -2.28 26.74 42.99
C ASP A 88 -3.43 26.72 41.96
N SER A 89 -4.47 27.54 42.17
CA SER A 89 -5.62 27.59 41.28
C SER A 89 -5.26 28.07 39.86
N PHE A 90 -4.27 28.94 39.74
CA PHE A 90 -3.82 29.47 38.47
C PHE A 90 -3.02 28.41 37.70
N GLU A 91 -2.07 27.74 38.33
CA GLU A 91 -1.31 26.63 37.78
C GLU A 91 -2.24 25.49 37.32
N THR A 92 -3.23 25.16 38.14
CA THR A 92 -4.25 24.14 37.82
C THR A 92 -5.04 24.52 36.58
N SER A 93 -5.46 25.79 36.43
CA SER A 93 -6.18 26.27 35.28
C SER A 93 -5.33 26.20 34.00
N ILE A 94 -4.08 26.61 34.06
CA ILE A 94 -3.13 26.51 32.94
C ILE A 94 -2.94 25.03 32.54
N LEU A 95 -2.76 24.16 33.53
CA LEU A 95 -2.60 22.73 33.28
C LEU A 95 -3.78 22.14 32.49
N PHE A 96 -5.01 22.40 32.96
CA PHE A 96 -6.19 21.91 32.23
C PHE A 96 -6.33 22.52 30.83
N SER A 97 -5.95 23.78 30.65
CA SER A 97 -5.93 24.41 29.33
C SER A 97 -4.93 23.72 28.38
N VAL A 98 -3.70 23.49 28.85
CA VAL A 98 -2.66 22.79 28.06
C VAL A 98 -3.07 21.36 27.74
N LEU A 99 -3.60 20.61 28.73
CA LEU A 99 -4.08 19.24 28.48
C LEU A 99 -5.24 19.22 27.49
N GLY A 100 -6.12 20.22 27.51
CA GLY A 100 -7.19 20.36 26.52
C GLY A 100 -6.68 20.63 25.10
N GLU A 101 -5.69 21.52 24.95
CA GLU A 101 -5.04 21.79 23.66
C GLU A 101 -4.28 20.55 23.14
N CYS A 102 -3.56 19.85 24.01
CA CYS A 102 -2.91 18.59 23.64
C CYS A 102 -3.93 17.53 23.20
N ALA A 103 -5.05 17.41 23.89
CA ALA A 103 -6.10 16.48 23.54
C ALA A 103 -6.69 16.78 22.15
N LEU A 104 -6.94 18.06 21.87
CA LEU A 104 -7.45 18.51 20.58
C LEU A 104 -6.44 18.25 19.43
N ALA A 105 -5.16 18.50 19.69
CA ALA A 105 -4.10 18.21 18.73
C ALA A 105 -4.01 16.71 18.41
N LEU A 106 -4.06 15.84 19.42
CA LEU A 106 -4.05 14.38 19.25
C LEU A 106 -5.30 13.87 18.53
N GLU A 107 -6.47 14.43 18.83
CA GLU A 107 -7.72 14.13 18.12
C GLU A 107 -7.62 14.48 16.63
N ASN A 108 -7.13 15.69 16.34
CA ASN A 108 -6.95 16.13 14.97
C ASN A 108 -5.97 15.26 14.19
N GLN A 109 -4.85 14.87 14.82
CA GLN A 109 -3.88 13.97 14.21
C GLN A 109 -4.51 12.60 13.88
N LYS A 110 -5.21 12.00 14.84
CA LYS A 110 -5.90 10.72 14.65
C LYS A 110 -6.95 10.81 13.52
N ASN A 111 -7.77 11.86 13.52
CA ASN A 111 -8.76 12.08 12.47
C ASN A 111 -8.13 12.25 11.08
N LEU A 112 -6.94 12.86 11.00
CA LEU A 112 -6.19 12.99 9.75
C LEU A 112 -5.70 11.64 9.26
N GLU A 113 -5.08 10.85 10.12
CA GLU A 113 -4.60 9.49 9.81
C GLU A 113 -5.74 8.58 9.33
N GLU A 114 -6.90 8.62 10.02
CA GLU A 114 -8.09 7.85 9.61
C GLU A 114 -8.63 8.30 8.23
N LYS A 115 -8.66 9.61 7.96
CA LYS A 115 -9.07 10.15 6.66
C LYS A 115 -8.11 9.75 5.54
N GLU A 116 -6.80 9.81 5.79
CA GLU A 116 -5.80 9.40 4.81
C GLU A 116 -5.90 7.90 4.50
N ALA A 117 -6.05 7.05 5.52
CA ALA A 117 -6.26 5.63 5.34
C ALA A 117 -7.54 5.32 4.54
N ALA A 118 -8.65 5.99 4.86
CA ALA A 118 -9.92 5.86 4.13
C ALA A 118 -9.79 6.33 2.68
N ALA A 119 -9.06 7.44 2.43
CA ALA A 119 -8.85 7.96 1.08
C ALA A 119 -8.01 7.01 0.22
N VAL A 120 -6.96 6.38 0.79
CA VAL A 120 -6.15 5.36 0.11
C VAL A 120 -7.01 4.15 -0.26
N LEU A 121 -7.83 3.67 0.67
CA LEU A 121 -8.72 2.53 0.43
C LEU A 121 -9.74 2.86 -0.68
N ALA A 122 -10.40 4.02 -0.61
CA ALA A 122 -11.36 4.44 -1.62
C ALA A 122 -10.72 4.60 -3.01
N LYS A 123 -9.48 5.12 -3.07
CA LYS A 123 -8.73 5.24 -4.33
C LYS A 123 -8.40 3.86 -4.92
N ASN A 124 -8.01 2.89 -4.10
CA ASN A 124 -7.73 1.52 -4.56
C ASN A 124 -8.99 0.84 -5.09
N GLU A 125 -10.14 0.99 -4.42
CA GLU A 125 -11.42 0.46 -4.89
C GLU A 125 -11.85 1.12 -6.22
N GLN A 126 -11.65 2.43 -6.36
CA GLN A 126 -11.94 3.14 -7.61
C GLN A 126 -11.04 2.65 -8.76
N LEU A 127 -9.74 2.44 -8.50
CA LEU A 127 -8.81 1.90 -9.49
C LEU A 127 -9.24 0.49 -9.92
N ARG A 128 -9.61 -0.38 -8.96
CA ARG A 128 -10.12 -1.72 -9.23
C ARG A 128 -11.37 -1.71 -10.10
N ALA A 129 -12.33 -0.85 -9.79
CA ALA A 129 -13.56 -0.71 -10.56
C ALA A 129 -13.30 -0.23 -11.99
N ASN A 130 -12.40 0.75 -12.16
CA ASN A 130 -12.01 1.25 -13.48
C ASN A 130 -11.30 0.18 -14.31
N LEU A 131 -10.41 -0.60 -13.69
CA LEU A 131 -9.68 -1.69 -14.31
C LEU A 131 -10.64 -2.78 -14.81
N LEU A 132 -11.59 -3.22 -13.98
CA LEU A 132 -12.62 -4.19 -14.36
C LEU A 132 -13.51 -3.69 -15.50
N ARG A 133 -13.83 -2.40 -15.53
CA ARG A 133 -14.60 -1.78 -16.61
C ARG A 133 -13.82 -1.79 -17.93
N SER A 134 -12.54 -1.40 -17.90
CA SER A 134 -11.66 -1.42 -19.06
C SER A 134 -11.50 -2.84 -19.61
N ILE A 135 -11.18 -3.81 -18.74
CA ILE A 135 -11.06 -5.22 -19.12
C ILE A 135 -12.35 -5.73 -19.76
N SER A 136 -13.52 -5.41 -19.17
CA SER A 136 -14.81 -5.86 -19.73
C SER A 136 -15.07 -5.29 -21.13
N HIS A 137 -14.64 -4.03 -21.39
CA HIS A 137 -14.72 -3.42 -22.69
C HIS A 137 -13.78 -4.11 -23.67
N ASP A 138 -12.53 -4.33 -23.25
CA ASP A 138 -11.48 -4.89 -24.09
C ASP A 138 -11.72 -6.37 -24.43
N LEU A 139 -12.38 -7.13 -23.55
CA LEU A 139 -12.84 -8.48 -23.83
C LEU A 139 -14.02 -8.52 -24.81
N ARG A 140 -14.91 -7.53 -24.76
CA ARG A 140 -16.14 -7.54 -25.59
C ARG A 140 -15.85 -7.39 -27.07
N THR A 141 -14.89 -6.56 -27.43
CA THR A 141 -14.57 -6.26 -28.85
C THR A 141 -14.14 -7.50 -29.62
N PRO A 142 -13.09 -8.25 -29.24
CA PRO A 142 -12.69 -9.47 -29.93
C PRO A 142 -13.74 -10.58 -29.86
N LEU A 143 -14.46 -10.73 -28.73
CA LEU A 143 -15.55 -11.69 -28.64
C LEU A 143 -16.67 -11.40 -29.64
N THR A 144 -17.00 -10.12 -29.85
CA THR A 144 -18.00 -9.71 -30.84
C THR A 144 -17.52 -10.00 -32.27
N SER A 145 -16.24 -9.75 -32.56
CA SER A 145 -15.62 -10.06 -33.86
C SER A 145 -15.61 -11.57 -34.12
N ILE A 146 -15.12 -12.38 -33.16
CA ILE A 146 -15.13 -13.85 -33.26
C ILE A 146 -16.55 -14.36 -33.51
N SER A 147 -17.51 -13.92 -32.68
CA SER A 147 -18.91 -14.34 -32.80
C SER A 147 -19.53 -13.92 -34.16
N GLY A 148 -19.24 -12.71 -34.62
CA GLY A 148 -19.71 -12.17 -35.89
C GLY A 148 -19.16 -12.95 -37.08
N ASN A 149 -17.84 -13.17 -37.15
CA ASN A 149 -17.18 -13.93 -38.20
C ASN A 149 -17.64 -15.39 -38.21
N ALA A 150 -17.74 -16.03 -37.05
CA ALA A 150 -18.23 -17.40 -36.93
C ALA A 150 -19.70 -17.52 -37.39
N ASN A 151 -20.56 -16.59 -37.00
CA ASN A 151 -21.97 -16.57 -37.43
C ASN A 151 -22.10 -16.35 -38.93
N ASN A 152 -21.30 -15.46 -39.50
CA ASN A 152 -21.27 -15.23 -40.96
C ASN A 152 -20.83 -16.49 -41.73
N LEU A 153 -19.80 -17.17 -41.25
CA LEU A 153 -19.33 -18.44 -41.86
C LEU A 153 -20.37 -19.54 -41.76
N LEU A 154 -21.11 -19.65 -40.66
CA LEU A 154 -22.17 -20.64 -40.45
C LEU A 154 -23.39 -20.37 -41.33
N SER A 155 -23.85 -19.12 -41.37
CA SER A 155 -25.11 -18.76 -42.01
C SER A 155 -24.97 -18.55 -43.54
N ASN A 156 -23.85 -17.97 -43.98
CA ASN A 156 -23.64 -17.50 -45.33
C ASN A 156 -22.32 -18.01 -45.96
N GLY A 157 -21.69 -19.01 -45.36
CA GLY A 157 -20.36 -19.47 -45.78
C GLY A 157 -20.27 -19.89 -47.22
N ASN A 158 -21.36 -20.37 -47.82
CA ASN A 158 -21.38 -20.74 -49.24
C ASN A 158 -21.36 -19.54 -50.20
N LEU A 159 -21.62 -18.33 -49.72
CA LEU A 159 -21.64 -17.11 -50.53
C LEU A 159 -20.27 -16.42 -50.56
N PHE A 160 -19.36 -16.77 -49.65
CA PHE A 160 -18.04 -16.17 -49.58
C PHE A 160 -17.02 -16.93 -50.45
N ASP A 161 -16.12 -16.20 -51.05
CA ASP A 161 -14.96 -16.77 -51.75
C ASP A 161 -13.93 -17.34 -50.75
N THR A 162 -13.00 -18.13 -51.22
CA THR A 162 -11.99 -18.80 -50.39
C THR A 162 -11.14 -17.80 -49.64
N LYS A 163 -10.76 -16.68 -50.26
CA LYS A 163 -9.93 -15.65 -49.64
C LYS A 163 -10.64 -14.96 -48.48
N THR A 164 -11.93 -14.63 -48.66
CA THR A 164 -12.76 -14.03 -47.59
C THR A 164 -12.94 -14.98 -46.40
N LYS A 165 -13.11 -16.29 -46.67
CA LYS A 165 -13.18 -17.30 -45.59
C LYS A 165 -11.87 -17.43 -44.83
N GLU A 166 -10.75 -17.48 -45.55
CA GLU A 166 -9.42 -17.53 -44.94
C GLU A 166 -9.17 -16.31 -44.03
N GLN A 167 -9.56 -15.11 -44.49
CA GLN A 167 -9.45 -13.91 -43.69
C GLN A 167 -10.30 -14.00 -42.40
N MET A 168 -11.57 -14.44 -42.51
CA MET A 168 -12.45 -14.62 -41.35
C MET A 168 -11.91 -15.65 -40.36
N TYR A 169 -11.31 -16.75 -40.82
CA TYR A 169 -10.67 -17.71 -39.92
C TYR A 169 -9.43 -17.14 -39.26
N THR A 170 -8.63 -16.36 -39.97
CA THR A 170 -7.46 -15.68 -39.43
C THR A 170 -7.87 -14.66 -38.38
N ASP A 171 -8.90 -13.85 -38.63
CA ASP A 171 -9.42 -12.87 -37.68
C ASP A 171 -9.92 -13.55 -36.39
N ILE A 172 -10.66 -14.67 -36.53
CA ILE A 172 -11.11 -15.45 -35.37
C ILE A 172 -9.93 -15.98 -34.56
N TYR A 173 -8.90 -16.49 -35.21
CA TYR A 173 -7.72 -17.05 -34.58
C TYR A 173 -6.92 -15.95 -33.84
N ASP A 174 -6.66 -14.84 -34.54
CA ASP A 174 -5.91 -13.71 -33.97
C ASP A 174 -6.62 -13.10 -32.76
N ASP A 175 -7.93 -12.88 -32.83
CA ASP A 175 -8.75 -12.39 -31.73
C ASP A 175 -8.78 -13.37 -30.54
N ALA A 176 -8.84 -14.68 -30.82
CA ALA A 176 -8.78 -15.70 -29.75
C ALA A 176 -7.41 -15.72 -29.05
N MET A 177 -6.30 -15.65 -29.79
CA MET A 177 -4.96 -15.60 -29.25
C MET A 177 -4.73 -14.32 -28.43
N TRP A 178 -5.27 -13.20 -28.88
CA TRP A 178 -5.23 -11.96 -28.13
C TRP A 178 -5.96 -12.08 -26.77
N LEU A 179 -7.15 -12.72 -26.76
CA LEU A 179 -7.92 -12.98 -25.53
C LEU A 179 -7.15 -13.87 -24.54
N ILE A 180 -6.49 -14.92 -25.04
CA ILE A 180 -5.67 -15.81 -24.21
C ILE A 180 -4.56 -14.99 -23.54
N ASN A 181 -3.81 -14.19 -24.29
CA ASN A 181 -2.75 -13.35 -23.76
C ASN A 181 -3.26 -12.33 -22.73
N LEU A 182 -4.44 -11.72 -22.96
CA LEU A 182 -5.05 -10.79 -22.01
C LEU A 182 -5.39 -11.48 -20.69
N VAL A 183 -5.98 -12.69 -20.73
CA VAL A 183 -6.31 -13.47 -19.54
C VAL A 183 -5.04 -13.87 -18.76
N GLU A 184 -3.99 -14.32 -19.45
CA GLU A 184 -2.71 -14.68 -18.82
C GLU A 184 -2.06 -13.47 -18.12
N ASN A 185 -2.07 -12.30 -18.77
CA ASN A 185 -1.59 -11.06 -18.16
C ASN A 185 -2.40 -10.69 -16.91
N LEU A 186 -3.72 -10.83 -16.95
CA LEU A 186 -4.60 -10.54 -15.82
C LEU A 186 -4.33 -11.47 -14.63
N LEU A 187 -4.17 -12.77 -14.90
CA LEU A 187 -3.82 -13.76 -13.89
C LEU A 187 -2.44 -13.47 -13.26
N SER A 188 -1.49 -12.98 -14.04
CA SER A 188 -0.17 -12.59 -13.56
C SER A 188 -0.24 -11.40 -12.62
N VAL A 189 -1.05 -10.37 -12.94
CA VAL A 189 -1.31 -9.22 -12.06
C VAL A 189 -2.00 -9.65 -10.76
N SER A 190 -3.03 -10.52 -10.85
CA SER A 190 -3.73 -11.02 -9.66
C SER A 190 -2.80 -11.77 -8.71
N ARG A 191 -1.89 -12.61 -9.23
CA ARG A 191 -0.89 -13.34 -8.42
C ARG A 191 0.10 -12.39 -7.75
N LEU A 192 0.48 -11.30 -8.42
CA LEU A 192 1.33 -10.25 -7.86
C LEU A 192 0.66 -9.53 -6.69
N GLU A 193 -0.62 -9.11 -6.86
CA GLU A 193 -1.38 -8.42 -5.81
C GLU A 193 -1.58 -9.29 -4.57
N GLU A 194 -1.76 -10.60 -4.75
CA GLU A 194 -1.93 -11.54 -3.64
C GLU A 194 -0.61 -11.91 -2.94
N GLY A 195 0.54 -11.40 -3.41
CA GLY A 195 1.86 -11.77 -2.89
C GLY A 195 2.22 -13.25 -3.08
N ARG A 196 1.51 -13.95 -3.97
CA ARG A 196 1.68 -15.40 -4.24
C ARG A 196 2.62 -15.71 -5.39
N MET A 197 3.35 -14.71 -5.86
CA MET A 197 4.30 -14.92 -6.94
C MET A 197 5.53 -15.64 -6.41
N ASN A 198 5.65 -16.93 -6.67
CA ASN A 198 6.86 -17.70 -6.42
C ASN A 198 7.88 -17.36 -7.52
N LEU A 199 8.82 -16.48 -7.21
CA LEU A 199 9.90 -16.15 -8.12
C LEU A 199 10.91 -17.32 -8.16
N HIS A 200 11.18 -17.82 -9.35
CA HIS A 200 12.24 -18.80 -9.60
C HIS A 200 13.50 -18.07 -10.08
N VAL A 201 14.21 -17.45 -9.13
CA VAL A 201 15.42 -16.68 -9.43
C VAL A 201 16.58 -17.66 -9.65
N SER A 202 17.23 -17.58 -10.82
CA SER A 202 18.43 -18.30 -11.21
C SER A 202 19.46 -17.34 -11.81
N THR A 203 20.71 -17.79 -11.90
CA THR A 203 21.75 -17.02 -12.57
C THR A 203 21.72 -17.35 -14.05
N GLU A 204 21.38 -16.37 -14.86
CA GLU A 204 21.14 -16.49 -16.29
C GLU A 204 22.01 -15.51 -17.07
N LEU A 205 22.27 -15.82 -18.33
CA LEU A 205 22.91 -14.92 -19.29
C LEU A 205 21.86 -13.98 -19.90
N MET A 206 22.06 -12.68 -19.79
CA MET A 206 21.09 -11.70 -20.32
C MET A 206 20.90 -11.83 -21.84
N ASP A 207 21.98 -12.11 -22.57
CA ASP A 207 21.95 -12.29 -24.03
C ASP A 207 21.05 -13.47 -24.43
N GLU A 208 21.04 -14.57 -23.65
CA GLU A 208 20.17 -15.72 -23.90
C GLU A 208 18.69 -15.37 -23.65
N ILE A 209 18.42 -14.61 -22.59
CA ILE A 209 17.07 -14.13 -22.26
C ILE A 209 16.52 -13.24 -23.38
N VAL A 210 17.34 -12.29 -23.87
CA VAL A 210 16.96 -11.39 -24.97
C VAL A 210 16.75 -12.20 -26.26
N ALA A 211 17.66 -13.10 -26.59
CA ALA A 211 17.54 -13.94 -27.78
C ALA A 211 16.29 -14.82 -27.75
N GLU A 212 15.92 -15.36 -26.60
CA GLU A 212 14.68 -16.14 -26.43
C GLU A 212 13.44 -15.25 -26.56
N ALA A 213 13.42 -14.07 -25.96
CA ALA A 213 12.33 -13.10 -26.09
C ALA A 213 12.09 -12.74 -27.57
N LEU A 214 13.14 -12.45 -28.32
CA LEU A 214 13.07 -12.08 -29.73
C LEU A 214 12.52 -13.21 -30.63
N ARG A 215 12.72 -14.47 -30.24
CA ARG A 215 12.12 -15.63 -30.96
C ARG A 215 10.60 -15.68 -30.85
N HIS A 216 10.05 -15.14 -29.78
CA HIS A 216 8.61 -15.09 -29.50
C HIS A 216 7.92 -13.85 -30.09
N ILE A 217 8.67 -12.86 -30.54
CA ILE A 217 8.11 -11.66 -31.15
C ILE A 217 7.51 -12.00 -32.52
N ASN A 218 6.26 -11.60 -32.71
CA ASN A 218 5.41 -11.99 -33.83
C ASN A 218 6.02 -11.61 -35.20
N ARG A 219 5.71 -12.38 -36.27
CA ARG A 219 6.16 -12.18 -37.65
C ARG A 219 5.92 -10.78 -38.23
N LYS A 220 5.07 -9.94 -37.62
CA LYS A 220 4.92 -8.53 -37.99
C LYS A 220 6.20 -7.71 -37.78
N SER A 221 7.16 -8.24 -37.03
CA SER A 221 8.48 -7.61 -36.84
C SER A 221 9.35 -7.58 -38.12
N VAL A 222 8.96 -8.29 -39.17
CA VAL A 222 9.68 -8.26 -40.48
C VAL A 222 9.67 -6.86 -41.11
N GLU A 223 8.72 -6.01 -40.75
CA GLU A 223 8.63 -4.61 -41.19
C GLU A 223 9.47 -3.63 -40.35
N TYR A 224 10.13 -4.10 -39.24
CA TYR A 224 10.92 -3.29 -38.34
C TYR A 224 12.36 -3.79 -38.26
N HIS A 225 13.28 -2.86 -38.01
CA HIS A 225 14.69 -3.18 -37.78
C HIS A 225 14.94 -3.26 -36.26
N LEU A 226 15.03 -4.48 -35.72
CA LEU A 226 15.37 -4.73 -34.33
C LEU A 226 16.88 -4.82 -34.18
N ASN A 227 17.49 -3.85 -33.51
CA ASN A 227 18.91 -3.82 -33.22
C ASN A 227 19.13 -4.20 -31.75
N VAL A 228 19.90 -5.26 -31.50
CA VAL A 228 20.32 -5.63 -30.14
C VAL A 228 21.75 -5.11 -29.92
N GLN A 229 21.93 -4.29 -28.89
CA GLN A 229 23.24 -3.77 -28.51
C GLN A 229 23.56 -4.19 -27.09
N SER A 230 24.60 -5.00 -26.92
CA SER A 230 25.13 -5.32 -25.60
C SER A 230 26.40 -4.53 -25.36
N SER A 231 26.48 -3.83 -24.23
CA SER A 231 27.69 -3.08 -23.83
C SER A 231 28.72 -3.99 -23.13
N GLU A 232 28.31 -5.16 -22.64
CA GLU A 232 29.16 -6.12 -21.95
C GLU A 232 28.93 -7.53 -22.49
N GLU A 233 30.02 -8.21 -22.84
CA GLU A 233 29.95 -9.63 -23.21
C GLU A 233 29.72 -10.48 -21.92
N TYR A 234 28.74 -11.40 -21.98
CA TYR A 234 28.44 -12.36 -20.89
C TYR A 234 27.92 -11.74 -19.58
N LEU A 235 26.98 -10.80 -19.67
CA LEU A 235 26.32 -10.24 -18.49
C LEU A 235 25.47 -11.31 -17.77
N LEU A 236 25.91 -11.72 -16.58
CA LEU A 236 25.18 -12.64 -15.70
C LEU A 236 24.25 -11.87 -14.78
N VAL A 237 22.98 -12.26 -14.74
CA VAL A 237 21.93 -11.63 -13.92
C VAL A 237 21.22 -12.67 -13.05
N GLN A 238 20.80 -12.26 -11.85
CA GLN A 238 19.97 -13.11 -10.98
C GLN A 238 18.51 -12.70 -11.15
N VAL A 239 17.78 -13.45 -11.97
CA VAL A 239 16.40 -13.12 -12.35
C VAL A 239 15.56 -14.38 -12.54
N ASP A 240 14.23 -14.21 -12.57
CA ASP A 240 13.34 -15.21 -13.13
C ASP A 240 13.29 -15.02 -14.66
N ALA A 241 13.98 -15.89 -15.40
CA ALA A 241 14.14 -15.76 -16.84
C ALA A 241 12.80 -15.69 -17.57
N LYS A 242 11.79 -16.46 -17.15
CA LYS A 242 10.46 -16.47 -17.79
C LYS A 242 9.76 -15.12 -17.68
N LEU A 243 9.87 -14.48 -16.52
CA LEU A 243 9.28 -13.16 -16.29
C LEU A 243 9.99 -12.07 -17.09
N ILE A 244 11.32 -12.10 -17.13
CA ILE A 244 12.07 -11.10 -17.91
C ILE A 244 11.82 -11.26 -19.39
N ILE A 245 11.78 -12.51 -19.92
CA ILE A 245 11.37 -12.78 -21.30
C ILE A 245 10.00 -12.14 -21.61
N GLN A 246 9.02 -12.34 -20.73
CA GLN A 246 7.68 -11.76 -20.89
C GLN A 246 7.69 -10.23 -20.87
N VAL A 247 8.51 -9.62 -19.99
CA VAL A 247 8.69 -8.15 -19.95
C VAL A 247 9.25 -7.64 -21.28
N ILE A 248 10.30 -8.26 -21.80
CA ILE A 248 10.92 -7.87 -23.07
C ILE A 248 9.91 -7.99 -24.21
N ILE A 249 9.21 -9.12 -24.32
CA ILE A 249 8.17 -9.32 -25.34
C ILE A 249 7.13 -8.20 -25.26
N ASN A 250 6.60 -7.91 -24.09
CA ASN A 250 5.57 -6.87 -23.91
C ASN A 250 6.06 -5.47 -24.30
N ILE A 251 7.32 -5.13 -24.00
CA ILE A 251 7.91 -3.83 -24.35
C ILE A 251 8.11 -3.73 -25.86
N VAL A 252 8.67 -4.77 -26.49
CA VAL A 252 8.95 -4.76 -27.93
C VAL A 252 7.65 -4.83 -28.74
N ASP A 253 6.66 -5.63 -28.33
CA ASP A 253 5.35 -5.64 -28.97
C ASP A 253 4.64 -4.29 -28.89
N ASN A 254 4.77 -3.59 -27.76
CA ASN A 254 4.27 -2.22 -27.63
C ASN A 254 5.01 -1.26 -28.53
N ALA A 255 6.34 -1.36 -28.64
CA ALA A 255 7.12 -0.54 -29.57
C ALA A 255 6.67 -0.78 -31.02
N ILE A 256 6.53 -2.02 -31.46
CA ILE A 256 6.04 -2.38 -32.79
C ILE A 256 4.63 -1.83 -33.03
N LYS A 257 3.74 -1.91 -32.05
CA LYS A 257 2.34 -1.47 -32.19
C LYS A 257 2.18 0.03 -32.31
N TYR A 258 3.04 0.82 -31.64
CA TYR A 258 2.87 2.27 -31.52
C TYR A 258 3.88 3.08 -32.33
N THR A 259 4.80 2.43 -33.06
CA THR A 259 5.73 3.10 -33.99
C THR A 259 5.35 2.86 -35.44
N PRO A 260 5.64 3.80 -36.36
CA PRO A 260 5.40 3.60 -37.80
C PRO A 260 6.16 2.40 -38.36
N PRO A 261 5.62 1.69 -39.37
CA PRO A 261 6.36 0.64 -40.05
C PRO A 261 7.69 1.13 -40.63
N GLY A 262 8.74 0.31 -40.54
CA GLY A 262 10.09 0.67 -40.99
C GLY A 262 10.93 1.41 -39.94
N SER A 263 10.42 1.61 -38.71
CA SER A 263 11.18 2.20 -37.60
C SER A 263 12.28 1.25 -37.12
N GLU A 264 13.38 1.83 -36.61
CA GLU A 264 14.40 1.11 -35.84
C GLU A 264 14.00 1.01 -34.40
N ILE A 265 14.17 -0.17 -33.79
CA ILE A 265 13.90 -0.43 -32.37
C ILE A 265 15.19 -0.98 -31.77
N ASP A 266 15.81 -0.23 -30.89
CA ASP A 266 17.04 -0.61 -30.19
C ASP A 266 16.67 -1.26 -28.83
N ILE A 267 17.30 -2.40 -28.53
CA ILE A 267 17.09 -3.21 -27.32
C ILE A 267 18.42 -3.35 -26.58
#